data_3358c33eafaad4e09a0d7179edb9783e
#
_entry.id   3358c33eafaad4e09a0d7179edb9783e
#
_cell.length_a   1.000
_cell.length_b   1.000
_cell.length_c   1.000
_cell.angle_alpha   90.00
_cell.angle_beta   90.00
_cell.angle_gamma   90.00
#
_symmetry.space_group_name_H-M   'P 1'
#
loop_
_entity.id
_entity.type
_entity.pdbx_description
1 polymer ?
#
loop_
_entity_poly.entity_id
_entity_poly.type
_entity_poly.pdbx_seq_one_letter_code
_entity_poly.pdbx_strand_id
1 'polypeptide(L)'
;MKKIVPIVLFCLCTMLSCTTHTYTPDFLTDDTIRLEVGKKRMFTYTPSECQYAYNLDRHEFRAHTDNMSDYFIVRLNETPTREAQEIMALNMEWTERNGMNKSKKNIVLQVVKLEDNTFWLWNSRDGIKVTVRFE
;
A
#
# COMPACT_ATOMS: atom_id res chain seq x y z
N MET A 1 -32.71 -16.34 -29.21
CA MET A 1 -33.27 -15.66 -28.15
C MET A 1 -32.69 -16.01 -26.86
N LYS A 2 -32.81 -17.19 -26.40
CA LYS A 2 -32.31 -17.54 -25.10
C LYS A 2 -30.83 -17.31 -24.95
N LYS A 3 -30.10 -17.43 -26.02
CA LYS A 3 -28.68 -17.26 -25.95
C LYS A 3 -28.29 -15.82 -25.66
N ILE A 4 -29.10 -14.92 -26.14
CA ILE A 4 -28.78 -13.52 -25.99
C ILE A 4 -28.86 -13.10 -24.55
N VAL A 5 -29.86 -13.58 -23.85
CA VAL A 5 -30.07 -13.19 -22.47
C VAL A 5 -28.89 -13.54 -21.57
N PRO A 6 -28.41 -14.79 -21.60
CA PRO A 6 -27.23 -15.11 -20.77
C PRO A 6 -26.01 -14.30 -21.15
N ILE A 7 -25.86 -14.02 -22.42
CA ILE A 7 -24.73 -13.25 -22.87
C ILE A 7 -24.78 -11.83 -22.34
N VAL A 8 -25.96 -11.26 -22.35
CA VAL A 8 -26.12 -9.91 -21.85
C VAL A 8 -25.81 -9.85 -20.37
N LEU A 9 -26.29 -10.80 -19.62
CA LEU A 9 -25.99 -10.85 -18.20
C LEU A 9 -24.50 -10.97 -17.94
N PHE A 10 -23.85 -11.79 -18.70
CA PHE A 10 -22.44 -11.98 -18.57
C PHE A 10 -21.70 -10.66 -18.82
N CYS A 11 -22.10 -9.94 -19.84
CA CYS A 11 -21.47 -8.67 -20.14
C CYS A 11 -21.62 -7.65 -19.02
N LEU A 12 -22.80 -7.61 -18.42
CA LEU A 12 -23.03 -6.69 -17.33
C LEU A 12 -22.11 -6.98 -16.15
N CYS A 13 -22.00 -8.23 -15.80
CA CYS A 13 -21.11 -8.60 -14.70
C CYS A 13 -19.69 -8.25 -15.03
N THR A 14 -19.29 -8.48 -16.25
CA THR A 14 -17.95 -8.17 -16.68
C THR A 14 -17.66 -6.69 -16.57
N MET A 15 -18.62 -5.88 -16.97
CA MET A 15 -18.43 -4.44 -16.91
C MET A 15 -18.29 -3.94 -15.50
N LEU A 16 -19.09 -4.46 -14.61
CA LEU A 16 -18.96 -4.08 -13.21
C LEU A 16 -17.59 -4.42 -12.67
N SER A 17 -17.13 -5.61 -13.00
CA SER A 17 -15.80 -6.00 -12.57
C SER A 17 -14.73 -5.11 -13.17
N CYS A 18 -14.85 -4.80 -14.43
CA CYS A 18 -13.86 -3.99 -15.10
C CYS A 18 -13.74 -2.61 -14.51
N THR A 19 -14.84 -2.00 -14.12
CA THR A 19 -14.77 -0.66 -13.56
C THR A 19 -13.99 -0.61 -12.26
N THR A 20 -13.99 -1.70 -11.51
CA THR A 20 -13.24 -1.73 -10.26
C THR A 20 -11.84 -2.28 -10.44
N HIS A 21 -11.65 -3.12 -11.44
CA HIS A 21 -10.37 -3.81 -11.61
C HIS A 21 -9.41 -3.12 -12.53
N THR A 22 -9.89 -2.26 -13.39
CA THR A 22 -9.02 -1.64 -14.39
C THR A 22 -8.15 -0.54 -13.81
N TYR A 23 -8.56 0.05 -12.71
CA TYR A 23 -7.74 1.07 -12.12
C TYR A 23 -6.57 0.46 -11.37
N THR A 24 -5.37 0.83 -11.78
CA THR A 24 -4.15 0.36 -11.16
C THR A 24 -3.39 1.56 -10.65
N PRO A 25 -3.05 1.59 -9.38
CA PRO A 25 -2.24 2.70 -8.86
C PRO A 25 -0.92 2.80 -9.60
N ASP A 26 -0.53 4.01 -9.94
CA ASP A 26 0.67 4.26 -10.73
C ASP A 26 1.96 3.90 -9.99
N PHE A 27 1.91 3.77 -8.68
CA PHE A 27 3.10 3.47 -7.89
C PHE A 27 3.54 2.01 -7.99
N LEU A 28 2.78 1.16 -8.69
CA LEU A 28 3.13 -0.26 -8.80
C LEU A 28 4.37 -0.53 -9.64
N THR A 29 4.76 0.41 -10.49
CA THR A 29 5.94 0.26 -11.30
C THR A 29 7.16 0.93 -10.67
N ASP A 30 6.98 1.52 -9.53
CA ASP A 30 8.00 2.28 -8.85
C ASP A 30 8.81 1.37 -7.93
N ASP A 31 10.10 1.56 -7.88
CA ASP A 31 11.03 0.75 -7.08
C ASP A 31 11.31 1.38 -5.71
N THR A 32 10.59 2.42 -5.35
CA THR A 32 10.85 3.13 -4.10
C THR A 32 10.12 2.51 -2.92
N ILE A 33 10.71 2.70 -1.74
CA ILE A 33 10.02 2.48 -0.48
C ILE A 33 9.23 3.76 -0.24
N ARG A 34 7.94 3.61 0.01
CA ARG A 34 7.05 4.76 -0.12
C ARG A 34 5.98 4.81 0.95
N LEU A 35 5.73 6.02 1.42
CA LEU A 35 4.51 6.34 2.14
C LEU A 35 3.95 7.63 1.55
N GLU A 36 2.72 7.57 1.08
CA GLU A 36 1.96 8.76 0.66
C GLU A 36 0.68 8.80 1.48
N VAL A 37 0.32 9.97 1.94
CA VAL A 37 -0.91 10.17 2.70
C VAL A 37 -1.61 11.39 2.13
N GLY A 38 -2.87 11.21 1.68
CA GLY A 38 -3.62 12.30 1.10
C GLY A 38 -2.97 12.88 -0.14
N LYS A 39 -2.33 12.03 -0.94
CA LYS A 39 -1.64 12.41 -2.17
C LYS A 39 -0.35 13.20 -1.92
N LYS A 40 0.13 13.27 -0.69
CA LYS A 40 1.39 13.92 -0.37
C LYS A 40 2.42 12.86 -0.08
N ARG A 41 3.63 13.07 -0.59
CA ARG A 41 4.73 12.14 -0.37
C ARG A 41 5.36 12.44 0.98
N MET A 42 5.21 11.50 1.91
CA MET A 42 5.81 11.61 3.23
C MET A 42 7.18 10.97 3.25
N PHE A 43 7.34 9.90 2.49
CA PHE A 43 8.61 9.18 2.41
C PHE A 43 8.69 8.55 1.02
N THR A 44 9.73 8.84 0.27
CA THR A 44 9.92 8.27 -1.07
C THR A 44 11.41 8.19 -1.35
N TYR A 45 11.98 7.01 -1.11
CA TYR A 45 13.41 6.78 -1.29
C TYR A 45 13.62 5.41 -1.92
N THR A 46 14.65 5.29 -2.74
CA THR A 46 15.02 3.97 -3.26
C THR A 46 15.59 3.13 -2.12
N PRO A 47 15.60 1.81 -2.25
CA PRO A 47 16.16 0.95 -1.19
C PRO A 47 17.60 1.29 -0.84
N SER A 48 18.37 1.83 -1.76
CA SER A 48 19.76 2.20 -1.49
C SER A 48 19.90 3.53 -0.78
N GLU A 49 18.86 4.33 -0.75
CA GLU A 49 18.88 5.67 -0.14
C GLU A 49 18.39 5.69 1.30
N CYS A 50 17.92 4.58 1.80
CA CYS A 50 17.35 4.53 3.14
C CYS A 50 17.66 3.20 3.81
N GLN A 51 17.39 3.14 5.11
CA GLN A 51 17.45 1.92 5.89
C GLN A 51 16.03 1.45 6.11
N TYR A 52 15.82 0.14 6.02
CA TYR A 52 14.49 -0.42 6.25
C TYR A 52 14.58 -1.84 6.80
N ALA A 53 13.53 -2.24 7.50
CA ALA A 53 13.42 -3.58 8.04
C ALA A 53 11.97 -3.93 8.30
N TYR A 54 11.63 -5.19 8.11
CA TYR A 54 10.32 -5.72 8.44
C TYR A 54 10.45 -6.75 9.55
N ASN A 55 9.70 -6.54 10.62
CA ASN A 55 9.69 -7.46 11.75
C ASN A 55 8.48 -8.38 11.61
N LEU A 56 8.75 -9.66 11.34
CA LEU A 56 7.69 -10.64 11.12
C LEU A 56 6.86 -10.91 12.37
N ASP A 57 7.47 -10.86 13.53
CA ASP A 57 6.76 -11.13 14.77
C ASP A 57 5.77 -10.02 15.13
N ARG A 58 6.13 -8.80 14.81
CA ARG A 58 5.29 -7.64 15.09
C ARG A 58 4.48 -7.16 13.91
N HIS A 59 4.73 -7.72 12.72
CA HIS A 59 4.13 -7.26 11.47
C HIS A 59 4.39 -5.78 11.25
N GLU A 60 5.61 -5.35 11.57
CA GLU A 60 5.95 -3.93 11.57
C GLU A 60 7.07 -3.62 10.59
N PHE A 61 6.85 -2.64 9.75
CA PHE A 61 7.85 -2.13 8.82
C PHE A 61 8.35 -0.78 9.32
N ARG A 62 9.67 -0.60 9.25
CA ARG A 62 10.31 0.67 9.58
C ARG A 62 11.26 1.06 8.47
N ALA A 63 11.23 2.34 8.10
CA ALA A 63 12.17 2.89 7.14
C ALA A 63 12.58 4.28 7.59
N HIS A 64 13.82 4.62 7.34
CA HIS A 64 14.34 5.94 7.70
C HIS A 64 15.54 6.30 6.84
N THR A 65 15.80 7.58 6.69
CA THR A 65 17.03 8.07 6.06
C THR A 65 18.19 7.91 7.02
N ASP A 66 19.42 7.99 6.52
CA ASP A 66 20.62 7.77 7.34
C ASP A 66 20.68 8.71 8.53
N ASN A 67 20.26 9.95 8.37
CA ASN A 67 20.29 10.92 9.46
C ASN A 67 18.99 10.95 10.26
N MET A 68 18.06 10.02 9.99
CA MET A 68 16.78 9.91 10.69
C MET A 68 15.89 11.14 10.51
N SER A 69 16.16 12.00 9.55
CA SER A 69 15.32 13.18 9.33
C SER A 69 13.96 12.81 8.77
N ASP A 70 13.91 11.76 7.96
CA ASP A 70 12.65 11.22 7.44
C ASP A 70 12.53 9.79 7.88
N TYR A 71 11.33 9.42 8.33
CA TYR A 71 11.06 8.04 8.70
C TYR A 71 9.57 7.74 8.57
N PHE A 72 9.25 6.47 8.45
CA PHE A 72 7.89 6.03 8.71
C PHE A 72 7.89 4.62 9.28
N ILE A 73 6.83 4.33 10.01
CA ILE A 73 6.61 3.04 10.64
C ILE A 73 5.17 2.64 10.33
N VAL A 74 4.98 1.40 9.90
CA VAL A 74 3.65 0.86 9.66
C VAL A 74 3.56 -0.46 10.39
N ARG A 75 2.62 -0.57 11.30
CA ARG A 75 2.34 -1.81 12.00
C ARG A 75 1.04 -2.39 11.48
N LEU A 76 1.09 -3.59 10.96
CA LEU A 76 -0.05 -4.25 10.36
C LEU A 76 -0.63 -5.28 11.33
N ASN A 77 -1.90 -5.65 11.14
CA ASN A 77 -2.50 -6.70 11.95
C ASN A 77 -2.01 -8.09 11.53
N GLU A 78 -1.53 -8.20 10.31
CA GLU A 78 -0.96 -9.46 9.80
C GLU A 78 -0.04 -9.15 8.62
N THR A 79 0.83 -10.07 8.28
CA THR A 79 1.72 -9.91 7.14
C THR A 79 0.97 -10.23 5.86
N PRO A 80 1.12 -9.42 4.80
CA PRO A 80 0.47 -9.72 3.52
C PRO A 80 0.93 -11.07 2.96
N THR A 81 -0.02 -11.84 2.46
CA THR A 81 0.27 -13.15 1.86
C THR A 81 -0.27 -13.31 0.46
N ARG A 82 -1.17 -12.44 0.03
CA ARG A 82 -1.75 -12.53 -1.32
C ARG A 82 -2.31 -11.20 -1.77
N GLU A 83 -2.41 -11.04 -3.07
CA GLU A 83 -3.03 -9.87 -3.66
C GLU A 83 -4.53 -9.85 -3.34
N ALA A 84 -5.10 -8.67 -3.33
CA ALA A 84 -6.50 -8.42 -2.98
C ALA A 84 -6.84 -8.68 -1.51
N GLN A 85 -5.86 -9.04 -0.71
CA GLN A 85 -6.06 -9.20 0.74
C GLN A 85 -6.31 -7.85 1.39
N GLU A 86 -7.25 -7.83 2.33
CA GLU A 86 -7.49 -6.65 3.14
C GLU A 86 -6.72 -6.77 4.44
N ILE A 87 -5.96 -5.72 4.77
CA ILE A 87 -5.11 -5.70 5.95
C ILE A 87 -5.36 -4.39 6.66
N MET A 88 -5.26 -4.40 7.97
CA MET A 88 -5.39 -3.17 8.74
C MET A 88 -4.03 -2.69 9.22
N ALA A 89 -3.73 -1.44 8.95
CA ALA A 89 -2.62 -0.78 9.58
C ALA A 89 -3.09 -0.35 10.96
N LEU A 90 -2.62 -1.04 11.98
CA LEU A 90 -2.98 -0.72 13.36
C LEU A 90 -2.42 0.63 13.75
N ASN A 91 -1.26 0.95 13.22
CA ASN A 91 -0.62 2.24 13.46
C ASN A 91 0.28 2.57 12.27
N MET A 92 0.23 3.84 11.86
CA MET A 92 1.13 4.40 10.87
C MET A 92 1.67 5.68 11.44
N GLU A 93 2.99 5.84 11.39
CA GLU A 93 3.64 7.02 11.94
C GLU A 93 4.69 7.51 10.95
N TRP A 94 4.82 8.82 10.81
CA TRP A 94 5.79 9.37 9.87
C TRP A 94 6.20 10.78 10.29
N THR A 95 7.30 11.25 9.69
CA THR A 95 7.77 12.61 9.88
C THR A 95 7.26 13.48 8.74
N GLU A 96 6.66 14.60 9.07
CA GLU A 96 6.26 15.58 8.07
C GLU A 96 7.42 16.53 7.76
N ARG A 97 7.27 17.27 6.66
CA ARG A 97 8.34 18.18 6.21
C ARG A 97 8.74 19.23 7.22
N ASN A 98 7.82 19.62 8.08
CA ASN A 98 8.09 20.60 9.13
C ASN A 98 8.77 19.97 10.35
N GLY A 99 9.14 18.71 10.27
CA GLY A 99 9.78 18.01 11.37
C GLY A 99 8.84 17.47 12.43
N MET A 100 7.55 17.64 12.25
CA MET A 100 6.58 17.13 13.21
C MET A 100 6.23 15.68 12.89
N ASN A 101 5.96 14.93 13.93
CA ASN A 101 5.51 13.53 13.77
C ASN A 101 4.01 13.48 13.66
N LYS A 102 3.52 12.64 12.76
CA LYS A 102 2.10 12.40 12.56
C LYS A 102 1.82 10.92 12.64
N SER A 103 0.59 10.57 12.96
CA SER A 103 0.19 9.18 12.99
C SER A 103 -1.27 9.03 12.62
N LYS A 104 -1.61 7.82 12.14
CA LYS A 104 -2.98 7.39 11.90
C LYS A 104 -3.12 5.97 12.43
N LYS A 105 -4.31 5.62 12.87
CA LYS A 105 -4.57 4.29 13.42
C LYS A 105 -5.74 3.64 12.72
N ASN A 106 -5.70 2.32 12.67
CA ASN A 106 -6.81 1.50 12.17
C ASN A 106 -7.24 1.87 10.76
N ILE A 107 -6.26 1.91 9.86
CA ILE A 107 -6.50 2.22 8.45
C ILE A 107 -6.56 0.91 7.69
N VAL A 108 -7.64 0.69 6.95
CA VAL A 108 -7.77 -0.49 6.10
C VAL A 108 -6.95 -0.28 4.84
N LEU A 109 -6.09 -1.24 4.54
CA LEU A 109 -5.27 -1.22 3.34
C LEU A 109 -5.55 -2.47 2.52
N GLN A 110 -5.52 -2.32 1.22
CA GLN A 110 -5.63 -3.45 0.31
C GLN A 110 -4.26 -3.78 -0.25
N VAL A 111 -3.94 -5.07 -0.29
CA VAL A 111 -2.72 -5.53 -0.94
C VAL A 111 -2.98 -5.53 -2.44
N VAL A 112 -2.41 -4.58 -3.15
CA VAL A 112 -2.65 -4.47 -4.59
C VAL A 112 -1.62 -5.22 -5.41
N LYS A 113 -0.46 -5.48 -4.82
CA LYS A 113 0.58 -6.27 -5.49
C LYS A 113 1.49 -6.88 -4.44
N LEU A 114 1.99 -8.07 -4.71
CA LEU A 114 2.93 -8.78 -3.84
C LEU A 114 3.93 -9.50 -4.75
N GLU A 115 5.19 -9.06 -4.71
CA GLU A 115 6.19 -9.57 -5.64
C GLU A 115 7.59 -9.22 -5.16
N ASP A 116 8.54 -10.14 -5.30
CA ASP A 116 9.96 -9.87 -5.02
C ASP A 116 10.23 -9.27 -3.66
N ASN A 117 9.67 -9.86 -2.61
CA ASN A 117 9.84 -9.39 -1.24
C ASN A 117 9.35 -7.97 -1.01
N THR A 118 8.40 -7.57 -1.82
CA THR A 118 7.80 -6.23 -1.73
C THR A 118 6.29 -6.36 -1.77
N PHE A 119 5.61 -5.58 -0.95
CA PHE A 119 4.17 -5.49 -1.09
C PHE A 119 3.75 -4.03 -1.19
N TRP A 120 2.76 -3.82 -2.05
CA TRP A 120 2.19 -2.51 -2.31
C TRP A 120 0.81 -2.49 -1.70
N LEU A 121 0.60 -1.55 -0.77
CA LEU A 121 -0.64 -1.41 -0.02
C LEU A 121 -1.31 -0.09 -0.38
N TRP A 122 -2.62 -0.08 -0.40
CA TRP A 122 -3.36 1.07 -0.88
C TRP A 122 -4.68 1.26 -0.15
N ASN A 123 -4.99 2.52 0.15
CA ASN A 123 -6.31 2.92 0.60
C ASN A 123 -6.71 4.10 -0.28
N SER A 124 -7.66 3.87 -1.21
CA SER A 124 -8.03 4.89 -2.19
C SER A 124 -8.80 6.04 -1.57
N ARG A 125 -9.56 5.76 -0.54
CA ARG A 125 -10.39 6.79 0.09
C ARG A 125 -9.55 7.87 0.75
N ASP A 126 -8.52 7.47 1.45
CA ASP A 126 -7.66 8.39 2.17
C ASP A 126 -6.38 8.73 1.40
N GLY A 127 -6.26 8.24 0.19
CA GLY A 127 -5.09 8.52 -0.65
C GLY A 127 -3.80 7.99 -0.06
N ILE A 128 -3.84 6.80 0.56
CA ILE A 128 -2.67 6.23 1.19
C ILE A 128 -2.05 5.19 0.26
N LYS A 129 -0.75 5.32 0.04
CA LYS A 129 0.03 4.34 -0.73
C LYS A 129 1.24 3.98 0.10
N VAL A 130 1.46 2.69 0.29
CA VAL A 130 2.58 2.19 1.07
C VAL A 130 3.30 1.11 0.26
N THR A 131 4.59 1.26 0.11
CA THR A 131 5.41 0.20 -0.47
C THR A 131 6.39 -0.27 0.59
N VAL A 132 6.34 -1.54 0.89
CA VAL A 132 7.07 -2.15 1.99
C VAL A 132 7.89 -3.33 1.47
N ARG A 133 9.14 -3.40 1.91
CA ARG A 133 9.99 -4.54 1.60
C ARG A 133 10.21 -5.33 2.89
N PHE A 134 10.21 -6.65 2.76
CA PHE A 134 10.36 -7.51 3.93
C PHE A 134 11.63 -8.35 3.90
N GLU A 135 12.62 -7.84 3.25
CA GLU A 135 13.90 -8.48 3.24
C GLU A 135 15.00 -7.47 3.56
#